data_dcd37a309f0ae33643c6aa9bf8967ccc
#
_entry.id   dcd37a309f0ae33643c6aa9bf8967ccc
#
_cell.length_a   1.000
_cell.length_b   1.000
_cell.length_c   1.000
_cell.angle_alpha   90.00
_cell.angle_beta   90.00
_cell.angle_gamma   90.00
#
_symmetry.space_group_name_H-M   'P 1'
#
loop_
_entity.id
_entity.type
_entity.pdbx_description
1 polymer ?
#
loop_
_entity_poly.entity_id
_entity_poly.type
_entity_poly.pdbx_seq_one_letter_code
_entity_poly.pdbx_strand_id
1 'polypeptide(L)'
;VLSSLGPVVDAHPEYEKVALLERMVIPERVIEFRVPWEDDNGNIHVNTGYRVQFNGAIGPYKGGLRFAPSVNLSIMKFLGFEQTFKDSLTTLPIGGAKGGSDFDPNGKSDREVMRFCQAFMTELYRHIGPDVDVPAGDLGVGGREIGYLFGQYRKLRGAYENGVLTGKARSFGGSLIRPE
;
A
#
# COMPACT_ATOMS: atom_id res chain seq x y z
N VAL A 1 -17.64 -7.33 8.78
CA VAL A 1 -16.41 -8.07 9.05
C VAL A 1 -16.59 -8.93 10.28
N LEU A 2 -16.73 -8.35 11.48
CA LEU A 2 -16.89 -9.11 12.74
C LEU A 2 -18.03 -10.12 12.68
N SER A 3 -19.19 -9.72 12.18
CA SER A 3 -20.34 -10.63 12.00
C SER A 3 -20.09 -11.79 11.05
N SER A 4 -19.17 -11.64 10.09
CA SER A 4 -18.83 -12.70 9.15
C SER A 4 -17.82 -13.70 9.73
N LEU A 5 -17.03 -13.29 10.72
CA LEU A 5 -16.02 -14.12 11.37
C LEU A 5 -16.55 -14.82 12.63
N GLY A 6 -17.61 -14.28 13.26
CA GLY A 6 -18.20 -14.86 14.47
C GLY A 6 -18.43 -16.36 14.38
N PRO A 7 -19.17 -16.86 13.36
CA PRO A 7 -19.43 -18.31 13.24
C PRO A 7 -18.16 -19.19 13.15
N VAL A 8 -17.06 -18.63 12.61
CA VAL A 8 -15.77 -19.35 12.55
C VAL A 8 -15.14 -19.44 13.92
N VAL A 9 -15.16 -18.35 14.68
CA VAL A 9 -14.62 -18.34 16.06
C VAL A 9 -15.46 -19.22 16.99
N ASP A 10 -16.79 -19.17 16.86
CA ASP A 10 -17.70 -20.02 17.64
C ASP A 10 -17.45 -21.52 17.40
N ALA A 11 -17.04 -21.90 16.18
CA ALA A 11 -16.68 -23.28 15.85
C ALA A 11 -15.27 -23.68 16.35
N HIS A 12 -14.45 -22.71 16.78
CA HIS A 12 -13.05 -22.88 17.17
C HIS A 12 -12.74 -22.17 18.49
N PRO A 13 -13.16 -22.71 19.65
CA PRO A 13 -12.96 -22.08 20.95
C PRO A 13 -11.49 -21.80 21.32
N GLU A 14 -10.58 -22.51 20.69
CA GLU A 14 -9.12 -22.25 20.84
C GLU A 14 -8.73 -20.86 20.33
N TYR A 15 -9.47 -20.26 19.41
CA TYR A 15 -9.20 -18.90 18.90
C TYR A 15 -9.54 -17.81 19.90
N GLU A 16 -10.56 -18.01 20.72
CA GLU A 16 -10.90 -17.08 21.81
C GLU A 16 -9.77 -16.96 22.84
N LYS A 17 -9.14 -18.09 23.20
CA LYS A 17 -8.07 -18.12 24.20
C LYS A 17 -6.86 -17.26 23.85
N VAL A 18 -6.67 -16.98 22.57
CA VAL A 18 -5.56 -16.15 22.05
C VAL A 18 -6.03 -14.80 21.54
N ALA A 19 -7.29 -14.42 21.82
CA ALA A 19 -7.91 -13.18 21.34
C ALA A 19 -7.71 -12.97 19.84
N LEU A 20 -7.91 -14.06 19.04
CA LEU A 20 -7.56 -14.04 17.60
C LEU A 20 -8.34 -12.97 16.86
N LEU A 21 -9.65 -12.88 17.09
CA LEU A 21 -10.52 -11.95 16.38
C LEU A 21 -10.16 -10.50 16.67
N GLU A 22 -9.93 -10.16 17.95
CA GLU A 22 -9.54 -8.83 18.38
C GLU A 22 -8.22 -8.41 17.76
N ARG A 23 -7.26 -9.31 17.66
CA ARG A 23 -5.96 -9.07 17.05
C ARG A 23 -6.04 -8.92 15.54
N MET A 24 -6.96 -9.63 14.89
CA MET A 24 -7.11 -9.63 13.44
C MET A 24 -7.87 -8.42 12.90
N VAL A 25 -8.66 -7.72 13.71
CA VAL A 25 -9.45 -6.56 13.24
C VAL A 25 -8.75 -5.22 13.49
N ILE A 26 -7.65 -5.23 14.25
CA ILE A 26 -6.85 -4.04 14.53
C ILE A 26 -5.57 -4.12 13.70
N PRO A 27 -5.28 -3.13 12.84
CA PRO A 27 -4.01 -3.12 12.10
C PRO A 27 -2.81 -2.97 13.05
N GLU A 28 -1.70 -3.61 12.72
CA GLU A 28 -0.47 -3.51 13.52
C GLU A 28 0.10 -2.08 13.51
N ARG A 29 0.00 -1.38 12.37
CA ARG A 29 0.44 0.02 12.25
C ARG A 29 -0.41 0.78 11.24
N VAL A 30 -0.62 2.05 11.54
CA VAL A 30 -1.19 3.03 10.62
C VAL A 30 -0.21 4.18 10.49
N ILE A 31 0.13 4.50 9.25
CA ILE A 31 0.99 5.64 8.91
C ILE A 31 0.13 6.59 8.11
N GLU A 32 -0.05 7.80 8.61
CA GLU A 32 -0.76 8.88 7.95
C GLU A 32 0.18 10.07 7.80
N PHE A 33 0.24 10.65 6.61
CA PHE A 33 1.18 11.71 6.31
C PHE A 33 0.61 12.70 5.30
N ARG A 34 1.13 13.93 5.37
CA ARG A 34 0.79 15.02 4.48
C ARG A 34 1.63 14.93 3.21
N VAL A 35 0.98 15.13 2.04
CA VAL A 35 1.61 15.10 0.72
C VAL A 35 1.42 16.45 0.03
N PRO A 36 2.31 17.45 0.24
CA PRO A 36 2.28 18.69 -0.51
C PRO A 36 2.91 18.48 -1.89
N TRP A 37 2.26 19.01 -2.93
CA TRP A 37 2.76 18.95 -4.31
C TRP A 37 2.31 20.19 -5.09
N GLU A 38 3.02 20.51 -6.19
CA GLU A 38 2.78 21.68 -7.02
C GLU A 38 2.15 21.29 -8.36
N ASP A 39 1.10 21.99 -8.79
CA ASP A 39 0.49 21.82 -10.10
C ASP A 39 1.30 22.50 -11.22
N ASP A 40 0.87 22.38 -12.47
CA ASP A 40 1.56 22.99 -13.61
C ASP A 40 1.43 24.51 -13.66
N ASN A 41 0.56 25.11 -12.84
CA ASN A 41 0.37 26.54 -12.71
C ASN A 41 1.16 27.15 -11.51
N GLY A 42 1.88 26.32 -10.76
CA GLY A 42 2.64 26.76 -9.59
C GLY A 42 1.82 26.82 -8.29
N ASN A 43 0.59 26.29 -8.27
CA ASN A 43 -0.21 26.25 -7.06
C ASN A 43 0.16 25.03 -6.22
N ILE A 44 0.21 25.23 -4.90
CA ILE A 44 0.49 24.14 -3.96
C ILE A 44 -0.83 23.49 -3.52
N HIS A 45 -0.88 22.19 -3.70
CA HIS A 45 -1.95 21.32 -3.22
C HIS A 45 -1.46 20.45 -2.08
N VAL A 46 -2.36 20.03 -1.21
CA VAL A 46 -2.04 19.13 -0.09
C VAL A 46 -3.05 17.99 -0.07
N ASN A 47 -2.55 16.78 -0.22
CA ASN A 47 -3.32 15.55 -0.07
C ASN A 47 -2.87 14.80 1.19
N THR A 48 -3.67 13.83 1.62
CA THR A 48 -3.32 12.93 2.71
C THR A 48 -2.89 11.58 2.14
N GLY A 49 -1.74 11.10 2.59
CA GLY A 49 -1.21 9.78 2.28
C GLY A 49 -1.43 8.81 3.43
N TYR A 50 -1.68 7.55 3.11
CA TYR A 50 -1.91 6.47 4.07
C TYR A 50 -1.10 5.23 3.72
N ARG A 51 -0.58 4.54 4.75
CA ARG A 51 -0.14 3.16 4.67
C ARG A 51 -0.60 2.41 5.91
N VAL A 52 -1.41 1.40 5.72
CA VAL A 52 -1.89 0.51 6.78
C VAL A 52 -1.13 -0.80 6.63
N GLN A 53 -0.18 -1.03 7.53
CA GLN A 53 0.51 -2.30 7.72
C GLN A 53 -0.39 -3.14 8.62
N PHE A 54 -1.22 -3.98 7.97
CA PHE A 54 -2.35 -4.54 8.68
C PHE A 54 -1.95 -5.77 9.49
N ASN A 55 -1.30 -6.75 8.88
CA ASN A 55 -0.87 -7.97 9.55
C ASN A 55 0.39 -8.54 8.90
N GLY A 56 1.46 -8.66 9.68
CA GLY A 56 2.76 -9.20 9.26
C GLY A 56 3.08 -10.58 9.82
N ALA A 57 2.10 -11.30 10.37
CA ALA A 57 2.35 -12.58 11.07
C ALA A 57 2.98 -13.66 10.20
N ILE A 58 2.69 -13.68 8.89
CA ILE A 58 3.20 -14.71 7.97
C ILE A 58 4.26 -14.21 6.99
N GLY A 59 4.62 -12.94 7.02
CA GLY A 59 5.67 -12.39 6.16
C GLY A 59 5.60 -10.87 6.04
N PRO A 60 6.46 -10.26 5.21
CA PRO A 60 6.45 -8.84 4.93
C PRO A 60 5.06 -8.36 4.52
N TYR A 61 4.70 -7.14 4.93
CA TYR A 61 3.44 -6.55 4.53
C TYR A 61 3.38 -6.42 3.00
N LYS A 62 2.24 -6.75 2.41
CA LYS A 62 2.02 -6.69 0.96
C LYS A 62 0.64 -6.13 0.65
N GLY A 63 0.56 -5.22 -0.30
CA GLY A 63 -0.72 -4.68 -0.77
C GLY A 63 -0.59 -3.41 -1.58
N GLY A 64 -1.63 -3.11 -2.38
CA GLY A 64 -1.65 -2.01 -3.34
C GLY A 64 -1.68 -0.62 -2.72
N LEU A 65 -1.32 0.37 -3.53
CA LEU A 65 -1.56 1.78 -3.31
C LEU A 65 -2.71 2.24 -4.21
N ARG A 66 -3.70 2.91 -3.65
CA ARG A 66 -4.86 3.46 -4.37
C ARG A 66 -4.80 4.99 -4.37
N PHE A 67 -4.91 5.60 -5.55
CA PHE A 67 -5.05 7.05 -5.69
C PHE A 67 -6.44 7.37 -6.25
N ALA A 68 -7.31 7.87 -5.38
CA ALA A 68 -8.67 8.24 -5.74
C ALA A 68 -9.27 9.18 -4.69
N PRO A 69 -10.16 10.12 -5.08
CA PRO A 69 -10.78 11.07 -4.14
C PRO A 69 -11.53 10.44 -2.97
N SER A 70 -11.97 9.19 -3.14
CA SER A 70 -12.70 8.44 -2.10
C SER A 70 -11.81 7.84 -1.02
N VAL A 71 -10.49 7.86 -1.19
CA VAL A 71 -9.54 7.26 -0.24
C VAL A 71 -9.59 7.99 1.10
N ASN A 72 -9.75 7.22 2.15
CA ASN A 72 -9.67 7.67 3.54
C ASN A 72 -9.16 6.52 4.43
N LEU A 73 -8.84 6.82 5.67
CA LEU A 73 -8.27 5.84 6.59
C LEU A 73 -9.17 4.61 6.81
N SER A 74 -10.49 4.80 6.90
CA SER A 74 -11.44 3.71 7.13
C SER A 74 -11.41 2.71 5.97
N ILE A 75 -11.45 3.22 4.73
CA ILE A 75 -11.34 2.38 3.51
C ILE A 75 -9.99 1.66 3.47
N MET A 76 -8.89 2.34 3.81
CA MET A 76 -7.57 1.71 3.82
C MET A 76 -7.46 0.60 4.87
N LYS A 77 -8.06 0.77 6.05
CA LYS A 77 -8.12 -0.29 7.07
C LYS A 77 -8.94 -1.49 6.58
N PHE A 78 -10.11 -1.25 6.02
CA PHE A 78 -10.94 -2.32 5.48
C PHE A 78 -10.24 -3.11 4.37
N LEU A 79 -9.64 -2.42 3.41
CA LEU A 79 -8.92 -3.06 2.30
C LEU A 79 -7.64 -3.76 2.76
N GLY A 80 -6.95 -3.25 3.80
CA GLY A 80 -5.82 -3.92 4.41
C GLY A 80 -6.20 -5.21 5.13
N PHE A 81 -7.35 -5.21 5.78
CA PHE A 81 -7.95 -6.40 6.36
C PHE A 81 -8.27 -7.45 5.28
N GLU A 82 -8.96 -7.08 4.21
CA GLU A 82 -9.23 -7.99 3.08
C GLU A 82 -7.94 -8.53 2.46
N GLN A 83 -6.93 -7.66 2.30
CA GLN A 83 -5.65 -8.05 1.74
C GLN A 83 -4.95 -9.12 2.58
N THR A 84 -5.06 -9.06 3.90
CA THR A 84 -4.49 -10.08 4.80
C THR A 84 -5.04 -11.47 4.50
N PHE A 85 -6.35 -11.61 4.35
CA PHE A 85 -6.98 -12.88 3.99
C PHE A 85 -6.63 -13.32 2.58
N LYS A 86 -6.66 -12.39 1.63
CA LYS A 86 -6.28 -12.66 0.25
C LYS A 86 -4.86 -13.23 0.15
N ASP A 87 -3.91 -12.61 0.84
CA ASP A 87 -2.51 -13.02 0.80
C ASP A 87 -2.29 -14.36 1.50
N SER A 88 -2.99 -14.64 2.60
CA SER A 88 -2.92 -15.93 3.29
C SER A 88 -3.33 -17.11 2.41
N LEU A 89 -4.23 -16.91 1.46
CA LEU A 89 -4.68 -17.95 0.52
C LEU A 89 -3.66 -18.22 -0.60
N THR A 90 -2.63 -17.43 -0.74
CA THR A 90 -1.58 -17.63 -1.77
C THR A 90 -0.59 -18.74 -1.40
N THR A 91 -0.55 -19.17 -0.15
CA THR A 91 0.48 -20.06 0.45
C THR A 91 1.89 -19.46 0.48
N LEU A 92 2.04 -18.19 0.10
CA LEU A 92 3.32 -17.49 0.14
C LEU A 92 3.51 -16.80 1.50
N PRO A 93 4.76 -16.60 1.95
CA PRO A 93 5.07 -15.92 3.21
C PRO A 93 4.96 -14.39 3.04
N ILE A 94 3.75 -13.89 2.82
CA ILE A 94 3.44 -12.47 2.67
C ILE A 94 2.28 -12.07 3.58
N GLY A 95 2.44 -10.95 4.26
CA GLY A 95 1.43 -10.34 5.11
C GLY A 95 0.46 -9.45 4.32
N GLY A 96 -0.41 -8.73 5.03
CA GLY A 96 -1.40 -7.84 4.43
C GLY A 96 -1.14 -6.37 4.74
N ALA A 97 -1.29 -5.53 3.72
CA ALA A 97 -1.25 -4.09 3.83
C ALA A 97 -2.13 -3.41 2.78
N LYS A 98 -2.43 -2.14 3.01
CA LYS A 98 -3.05 -1.27 2.01
C LYS A 98 -2.59 0.17 2.22
N GLY A 99 -2.50 0.93 1.13
CA GLY A 99 -2.18 2.33 1.23
C GLY A 99 -2.81 3.14 0.09
N GLY A 100 -2.53 4.42 0.08
CA GLY A 100 -3.04 5.30 -0.96
C GLY A 100 -3.16 6.75 -0.52
N SER A 101 -3.87 7.51 -1.32
CA SER A 101 -4.13 8.93 -1.09
C SER A 101 -5.46 9.34 -1.72
N ASP A 102 -6.06 10.38 -1.19
CA ASP A 102 -7.21 11.09 -1.76
C ASP A 102 -6.88 11.89 -3.05
N PHE A 103 -5.65 11.78 -3.54
CA PHE A 103 -5.21 12.35 -4.81
C PHE A 103 -5.96 11.71 -5.98
N ASP A 104 -6.47 12.53 -6.90
CA ASP A 104 -7.07 12.09 -8.15
C ASP A 104 -6.09 12.25 -9.31
N PRO A 105 -5.56 11.16 -9.89
CA PRO A 105 -4.65 11.23 -11.03
C PRO A 105 -5.35 11.57 -12.35
N ASN A 106 -6.70 11.48 -12.41
CA ASN A 106 -7.44 11.76 -13.63
C ASN A 106 -7.37 13.24 -13.99
N GLY A 107 -7.10 13.53 -15.26
CA GLY A 107 -6.99 14.89 -15.76
C GLY A 107 -5.72 15.64 -15.34
N LYS A 108 -4.80 15.00 -14.62
CA LYS A 108 -3.49 15.55 -14.26
C LYS A 108 -2.47 15.27 -15.35
N SER A 109 -1.53 16.20 -15.54
CA SER A 109 -0.39 15.96 -16.42
C SER A 109 0.56 14.92 -15.86
N ASP A 110 1.38 14.31 -16.72
CA ASP A 110 2.43 13.38 -16.26
C ASP A 110 3.40 14.04 -15.26
N ARG A 111 3.65 15.33 -15.40
CA ARG A 111 4.52 16.09 -14.50
C ARG A 111 3.88 16.30 -13.14
N GLU A 112 2.59 16.59 -13.09
CA GLU A 112 1.83 16.70 -11.84
C GLU A 112 1.80 15.38 -11.09
N VAL A 113 1.47 14.28 -11.80
CA VAL A 113 1.46 12.93 -11.22
C VAL A 113 2.86 12.54 -10.73
N MET A 114 3.91 12.88 -11.49
CA MET A 114 5.29 12.61 -11.07
C MET A 114 5.63 13.38 -9.78
N ARG A 115 5.33 14.69 -9.70
CA ARG A 115 5.59 15.49 -8.49
C ARG A 115 4.84 14.95 -7.28
N PHE A 116 3.56 14.59 -7.48
CA PHE A 116 2.79 13.96 -6.42
C PHE A 116 3.42 12.62 -5.95
N CYS A 117 3.73 11.72 -6.86
CA CYS A 117 4.36 10.43 -6.54
C CYS A 117 5.71 10.61 -5.81
N GLN A 118 6.50 11.59 -6.21
CA GLN A 118 7.77 11.91 -5.54
C GLN A 118 7.55 12.42 -4.12
N ALA A 119 6.60 13.33 -3.92
CA ALA A 119 6.23 13.83 -2.60
C ALA A 119 5.68 12.70 -1.70
N PHE A 120 4.77 11.88 -2.23
CA PHE A 120 4.22 10.72 -1.53
C PHE A 120 5.30 9.73 -1.08
N MET A 121 6.22 9.37 -1.98
CA MET A 121 7.29 8.44 -1.67
C MET A 121 8.33 9.02 -0.70
N THR A 122 8.54 10.33 -0.71
CA THR A 122 9.44 11.00 0.25
C THR A 122 9.02 10.81 1.70
N GLU A 123 7.71 10.69 1.94
CA GLU A 123 7.20 10.34 3.28
C GLU A 123 7.18 8.82 3.51
N LEU A 124 6.78 8.05 2.50
CA LEU A 124 6.56 6.61 2.65
C LEU A 124 7.86 5.78 2.74
N TYR A 125 8.95 6.18 2.09
CA TYR A 125 10.13 5.32 1.89
C TYR A 125 10.77 4.77 3.18
N ARG A 126 10.60 5.48 4.31
CA ARG A 126 11.14 5.06 5.62
C ARG A 126 10.44 3.84 6.19
N HIS A 127 9.24 3.54 5.70
CA HIS A 127 8.33 2.54 6.26
C HIS A 127 8.20 1.29 5.39
N ILE A 128 8.83 1.28 4.21
CA ILE A 128 8.75 0.20 3.24
C ILE A 128 10.15 -0.35 2.90
N GLY A 129 10.17 -1.53 2.33
CA GLY A 129 11.40 -2.20 1.92
C GLY A 129 11.11 -3.63 1.47
N PRO A 130 12.06 -4.28 0.76
CA PRO A 130 11.85 -5.63 0.22
C PRO A 130 11.44 -6.68 1.26
N ASP A 131 11.97 -6.55 2.47
CA ASP A 131 11.76 -7.50 3.57
C ASP A 131 10.84 -6.93 4.69
N VAL A 132 10.27 -5.76 4.48
CA VAL A 132 9.42 -5.08 5.48
C VAL A 132 8.00 -4.91 4.97
N ASP A 133 7.84 -4.19 3.87
CA ASP A 133 6.55 -3.82 3.30
C ASP A 133 6.71 -3.53 1.81
N VAL A 134 5.98 -4.26 0.98
CA VAL A 134 6.09 -4.21 -0.48
C VAL A 134 4.78 -3.72 -1.10
N PRO A 135 4.67 -2.41 -1.40
CA PRO A 135 3.53 -1.87 -2.12
C PRO A 135 3.43 -2.37 -3.57
N ALA A 136 2.24 -2.23 -4.14
CA ALA A 136 1.91 -2.57 -5.52
C ALA A 136 0.96 -1.54 -6.13
N GLY A 137 0.61 -1.70 -7.40
CA GLY A 137 -0.47 -0.95 -8.03
C GLY A 137 -1.86 -1.34 -7.53
N ASP A 138 -2.79 -0.42 -7.67
CA ASP A 138 -4.24 -0.57 -7.43
C ASP A 138 -4.95 0.54 -8.24
N LEU A 139 -6.21 0.81 -7.95
CA LEU A 139 -6.98 1.87 -8.61
C LEU A 139 -6.22 3.22 -8.61
N GLY A 140 -6.03 3.80 -9.78
CA GLY A 140 -5.29 5.06 -9.96
C GLY A 140 -3.76 4.96 -9.83
N VAL A 141 -3.21 3.73 -9.70
CA VAL A 141 -1.78 3.49 -9.61
C VAL A 141 -1.40 2.36 -10.55
N GLY A 142 -0.99 2.71 -11.75
CA GLY A 142 -0.50 1.80 -12.77
C GLY A 142 1.02 1.85 -12.93
N GLY A 143 1.52 1.31 -14.03
CA GLY A 143 2.96 1.24 -14.32
C GLY A 143 3.66 2.60 -14.34
N ARG A 144 2.97 3.66 -14.75
CA ARG A 144 3.47 5.04 -14.74
C ARG A 144 3.75 5.51 -13.31
N GLU A 145 2.76 5.41 -12.44
CA GLU A 145 2.86 5.82 -11.03
C GLU A 145 3.91 4.98 -10.30
N ILE A 146 3.90 3.66 -10.50
CA ILE A 146 4.92 2.76 -9.95
C ILE A 146 6.33 3.16 -10.41
N GLY A 147 6.49 3.56 -11.66
CA GLY A 147 7.77 4.06 -12.16
C GLY A 147 8.26 5.30 -11.42
N TYR A 148 7.39 6.28 -11.20
CA TYR A 148 7.72 7.50 -10.46
C TYR A 148 8.01 7.22 -8.98
N LEU A 149 7.21 6.36 -8.34
CA LEU A 149 7.40 5.94 -6.96
C LEU A 149 8.74 5.21 -6.77
N PHE A 150 9.04 4.25 -7.65
CA PHE A 150 10.29 3.49 -7.57
C PHE A 150 11.53 4.36 -7.83
N GLY A 151 11.45 5.26 -8.82
CA GLY A 151 12.54 6.19 -9.11
C GLY A 151 12.88 7.09 -7.92
N GLN A 152 11.86 7.60 -7.22
CA GLN A 152 12.05 8.40 -6.02
C GLN A 152 12.57 7.57 -4.85
N TYR A 153 12.04 6.36 -4.62
CA TYR A 153 12.54 5.45 -3.59
C TYR A 153 14.04 5.16 -3.77
N ARG A 154 14.44 4.80 -4.99
CA ARG A 154 15.84 4.54 -5.32
C ARG A 154 16.73 5.75 -5.03
N LYS A 155 16.28 6.95 -5.35
CA LYS A 155 17.00 8.19 -5.08
C LYS A 155 17.23 8.40 -3.57
N LEU A 156 16.19 8.20 -2.77
CA LEU A 156 16.23 8.42 -1.32
C LEU A 156 17.06 7.33 -0.59
N ARG A 157 16.95 6.09 -1.05
CA ARG A 157 17.69 4.97 -0.46
C ARG A 157 19.16 4.91 -0.92
N GLY A 158 19.47 5.47 -2.07
CA GLY A 158 20.80 5.35 -2.67
C GLY A 158 21.15 3.92 -3.14
N ALA A 159 20.16 3.03 -3.28
CA ALA A 159 20.32 1.63 -3.63
C ALA A 159 19.23 1.14 -4.59
N TYR A 160 19.56 0.14 -5.40
CA TYR A 160 18.62 -0.52 -6.30
C TYR A 160 17.96 -1.72 -5.60
N GLU A 161 17.00 -1.45 -4.75
CA GLU A 161 16.25 -2.48 -4.02
C GLU A 161 15.04 -2.93 -4.85
N ASN A 162 15.27 -3.84 -5.80
CA ASN A 162 14.28 -4.26 -6.78
C ASN A 162 13.01 -4.87 -6.14
N GLY A 163 13.10 -5.48 -4.98
CA GLY A 163 11.99 -6.13 -4.29
C GLY A 163 11.01 -5.18 -3.60
N VAL A 164 11.26 -3.86 -3.57
CA VAL A 164 10.45 -2.92 -2.76
C VAL A 164 9.05 -2.66 -3.31
N LEU A 165 8.85 -2.74 -4.62
CA LEU A 165 7.59 -2.47 -5.31
C LEU A 165 7.31 -3.54 -6.36
N THR A 166 6.08 -4.01 -6.46
CA THR A 166 5.63 -4.81 -7.61
C THR A 166 4.87 -3.93 -8.62
N GLY A 167 4.70 -4.43 -9.85
CA GLY A 167 4.06 -3.65 -10.92
C GLY A 167 5.03 -2.78 -11.72
N LYS A 168 6.34 -2.96 -11.56
CA LYS A 168 7.36 -2.26 -12.32
C LYS A 168 7.42 -2.73 -13.77
N ALA A 169 7.79 -1.84 -14.69
CA ALA A 169 8.13 -2.23 -16.05
C ALA A 169 9.36 -3.16 -16.08
N ARG A 170 9.44 -4.02 -17.08
CA ARG A 170 10.54 -5.00 -17.24
C ARG A 170 11.93 -4.35 -17.25
N SER A 171 12.03 -3.16 -17.82
CA SER A 171 13.29 -2.40 -17.93
C SER A 171 13.91 -2.02 -16.59
N PHE A 172 13.15 -2.06 -15.51
CA PHE A 172 13.65 -1.80 -14.15
C PHE A 172 13.18 -2.84 -13.12
N GLY A 173 13.15 -4.09 -13.55
CA GLY A 173 13.01 -5.25 -12.66
C GLY A 173 11.60 -5.77 -12.49
N GLY A 174 10.68 -5.44 -13.39
CA GLY A 174 9.32 -5.93 -13.36
C GLY A 174 9.14 -7.34 -13.91
N SER A 175 7.94 -7.90 -13.73
CA SER A 175 7.54 -9.24 -14.20
C SER A 175 7.04 -9.22 -15.64
N LEU A 176 7.25 -10.32 -16.35
CA LEU A 176 6.71 -10.55 -17.68
C LEU A 176 5.23 -10.97 -17.65
N ILE A 177 4.87 -11.84 -16.70
CA ILE A 177 3.54 -12.50 -16.67
C ILE A 177 2.52 -11.66 -15.92
N ARG A 178 2.92 -11.03 -14.83
CA ARG A 178 2.10 -10.12 -14.01
C ARG A 178 2.84 -8.79 -13.85
N PRO A 179 2.79 -7.90 -14.85
CA PRO A 179 3.45 -6.60 -14.75
C PRO A 179 2.78 -5.67 -13.73
N GLU A 180 1.50 -5.93 -13.38
CA GLU A 180 0.72 -5.12 -12.43
C GLU A 180 0.53 -5.81 -11.07
#